data_aac396045f6238f5b29bb867539cf5f7
#
_entry.id   aac396045f6238f5b29bb867539cf5f7
#
_cell.length_a   1.000
_cell.length_b   1.000
_cell.length_c   1.000
_cell.angle_alpha   90.00
_cell.angle_beta   90.00
_cell.angle_gamma   90.00
#
_symmetry.space_group_name_H-M   'P 1'
#
loop_
_entity.id
_entity.type
_entity.pdbx_description
1 polymer ?
#
loop_
_entity_poly.entity_id
_entity_poly.type
_entity_poly.pdbx_seq_one_letter_code
_entity_poly.pdbx_strand_id
1 'polypeptide(L)'
;VPLYRDDAIVLRTHKLGEADRIVTFLTREHGKVRGVGKGVRRTSSKFGARLEPFMAVDVQFHTGRSPRPGMGLDTVTQVETIGAYARAISQDYGMYTAGTVMLEAADRLVAQEHEPSVQQYWLLAGGLRALSERHHDAGLVLDSYLLRALAVAGWAPSFEDCARCGEPGPHHSFNVAQGGAVCPRCRPPGSTAPAPETFALLSSLLAGDWETADASDVRHRKEASGIVAAYGQYYLERTLRSLKMVER
;
A
#
# COMPACT_ATOMS: atom_id res chain seq x y z
N VAL A 1 20.97 -24.81 -7.82
CA VAL A 1 20.22 -23.75 -7.13
C VAL A 1 19.24 -23.16 -8.15
N PRO A 2 17.93 -23.21 -7.90
CA PRO A 2 16.95 -22.81 -8.90
C PRO A 2 16.98 -21.30 -9.15
N LEU A 3 16.80 -20.95 -10.43
CA LEU A 3 16.48 -19.61 -10.88
C LEU A 3 14.96 -19.50 -11.02
N TYR A 4 14.38 -18.37 -10.65
CA TYR A 4 13.00 -18.04 -10.93
C TYR A 4 12.87 -16.58 -11.34
N ARG A 5 11.78 -16.24 -12.03
CA ARG A 5 11.49 -14.91 -12.55
C ARG A 5 10.08 -14.50 -12.15
N ASP A 6 9.89 -13.23 -11.80
CA ASP A 6 8.60 -12.71 -11.38
C ASP A 6 8.48 -11.21 -11.63
N ASP A 7 7.25 -10.74 -11.81
CA ASP A 7 6.93 -9.33 -11.80
C ASP A 7 6.95 -8.81 -10.36
N ALA A 8 7.62 -7.70 -10.10
CA ALA A 8 7.83 -7.20 -8.75
C ALA A 8 7.73 -5.68 -8.65
N ILE A 9 7.31 -5.20 -7.49
CA ILE A 9 7.38 -3.79 -7.11
C ILE A 9 8.46 -3.65 -6.05
N VAL A 10 9.37 -2.70 -6.24
CA VAL A 10 10.41 -2.39 -5.26
C VAL A 10 9.80 -1.59 -4.11
N LEU A 11 9.73 -2.21 -2.91
CA LEU A 11 9.16 -1.59 -1.72
C LEU A 11 10.18 -0.72 -0.99
N ARG A 12 11.37 -1.25 -0.74
CA ARG A 12 12.44 -0.54 0.00
C ARG A 12 13.81 -1.13 -0.28
N THR A 13 14.84 -0.33 0.01
CA THR A 13 16.23 -0.75 -0.15
C THR A 13 17.04 -0.44 1.10
N HIS A 14 17.99 -1.32 1.42
CA HIS A 14 18.97 -1.11 2.49
C HIS A 14 20.39 -1.31 1.97
N LYS A 15 21.32 -0.50 2.44
CA LYS A 15 22.74 -0.66 2.12
C LYS A 15 23.27 -1.97 2.68
N LEU A 16 24.04 -2.69 1.86
CA LEU A 16 24.75 -3.91 2.24
C LEU A 16 26.23 -3.75 1.81
N GLY A 17 27.13 -3.61 2.78
CA GLY A 17 28.52 -3.30 2.49
C GLY A 17 28.69 -2.01 1.68
N GLU A 18 29.74 -1.96 0.84
CA GLU A 18 30.11 -0.75 0.09
C GLU A 18 29.32 -0.58 -1.22
N ALA A 19 29.05 -1.67 -1.93
CA ALA A 19 28.54 -1.63 -3.32
C ALA A 19 27.16 -2.24 -3.50
N ASP A 20 26.67 -3.02 -2.54
CA ASP A 20 25.48 -3.83 -2.65
C ASP A 20 24.27 -3.19 -1.92
N ARG A 21 23.08 -3.68 -2.23
CA ARG A 21 21.84 -3.36 -1.50
C ARG A 21 21.03 -4.64 -1.26
N ILE A 22 20.37 -4.71 -0.10
CA ILE A 22 19.23 -5.59 0.09
C ILE A 22 18.00 -4.84 -0.39
N VAL A 23 17.27 -5.43 -1.31
CA VAL A 23 16.05 -4.90 -1.89
C VAL A 23 14.89 -5.78 -1.44
N THR A 24 13.84 -5.17 -0.90
CA THR A 24 12.59 -5.83 -0.57
C THR A 24 11.61 -5.59 -1.71
N PHE A 25 11.06 -6.66 -2.24
CA PHE A 25 10.09 -6.67 -3.32
C PHE A 25 8.74 -7.20 -2.83
N LEU A 26 7.66 -6.69 -3.40
CA LEU A 26 6.40 -7.40 -3.48
C LEU A 26 6.30 -8.00 -4.87
N THR A 27 6.37 -9.32 -4.98
CA THR A 27 6.27 -10.05 -6.24
C THR A 27 4.85 -10.55 -6.47
N ARG A 28 4.51 -10.80 -7.73
CA ARG A 28 3.16 -11.24 -8.10
C ARG A 28 2.86 -12.66 -7.63
N GLU A 29 3.80 -13.58 -7.83
CA GLU A 29 3.57 -15.01 -7.62
C GLU A 29 4.25 -15.58 -6.36
N HIS A 30 5.31 -14.90 -5.86
CA HIS A 30 6.07 -15.36 -4.69
C HIS A 30 5.89 -14.46 -3.46
N GLY A 31 4.95 -13.48 -3.49
CA GLY A 31 4.70 -12.58 -2.36
C GLY A 31 5.89 -11.68 -2.04
N LYS A 32 6.20 -11.49 -0.77
CA LYS A 32 7.33 -10.67 -0.36
C LYS A 32 8.66 -11.42 -0.49
N VAL A 33 9.61 -10.85 -1.22
CA VAL A 33 10.94 -11.42 -1.46
C VAL A 33 12.01 -10.41 -1.10
N ARG A 34 13.08 -10.86 -0.45
CA ARG A 34 14.28 -10.05 -0.22
C ARG A 34 15.44 -10.56 -1.06
N GLY A 35 15.99 -9.69 -1.89
CA GLY A 35 17.09 -10.04 -2.77
C GLY A 35 18.29 -9.11 -2.63
N VAL A 36 19.50 -9.64 -2.82
CA VAL A 36 20.72 -8.86 -2.86
C VAL A 36 21.00 -8.42 -4.30
N GLY A 37 20.97 -7.11 -4.53
CA GLY A 37 21.46 -6.49 -5.77
C GLY A 37 22.96 -6.21 -5.65
N LYS A 38 23.79 -7.09 -6.21
CA LYS A 38 25.25 -6.93 -6.18
C LYS A 38 25.73 -5.79 -7.07
N GLY A 39 26.56 -4.92 -6.53
CA GLY A 39 27.14 -3.79 -7.25
C GLY A 39 26.15 -2.68 -7.62
N VAL A 40 24.95 -2.66 -7.07
CA VAL A 40 23.88 -1.68 -7.39
C VAL A 40 24.33 -0.23 -7.17
N ARG A 41 25.20 0.01 -6.18
CA ARG A 41 25.69 1.36 -5.83
C ARG A 41 26.89 1.82 -6.66
N ARG A 42 27.41 0.99 -7.54
CA ARG A 42 28.50 1.38 -8.45
C ARG A 42 27.94 2.22 -9.59
N THR A 43 28.70 3.21 -10.06
CA THR A 43 28.33 4.04 -11.23
C THR A 43 28.14 3.20 -12.50
N SER A 44 28.88 2.10 -12.63
CA SER A 44 28.79 1.13 -13.71
C SER A 44 27.79 0.01 -13.46
N SER A 45 26.81 0.21 -12.54
CA SER A 45 25.84 -0.82 -12.20
C SER A 45 24.99 -1.22 -13.41
N LYS A 46 24.90 -2.51 -13.68
CA LYS A 46 24.00 -3.06 -14.71
C LYS A 46 22.51 -2.90 -14.38
N PHE A 47 22.17 -2.66 -13.11
CA PHE A 47 20.80 -2.47 -12.64
C PHE A 47 20.35 -1.01 -12.75
N GLY A 48 21.29 -0.05 -12.62
CA GLY A 48 20.98 1.39 -12.62
C GLY A 48 19.93 1.73 -11.56
N ALA A 49 18.97 2.59 -11.91
CA ALA A 49 17.87 3.01 -11.04
C ALA A 49 16.70 2.01 -10.99
N ARG A 50 16.77 0.85 -11.65
CA ARG A 50 15.65 -0.11 -11.70
C ARG A 50 15.31 -0.72 -10.36
N LEU A 51 16.23 -0.69 -9.39
CA LEU A 51 16.03 -1.21 -8.04
C LEU A 51 15.74 -0.12 -6.99
N GLU A 52 15.35 1.08 -7.42
CA GLU A 52 14.87 2.12 -6.52
C GLU A 52 13.37 1.90 -6.16
N PRO A 53 12.91 2.38 -4.99
CA PRO A 53 11.50 2.32 -4.62
C PRO A 53 10.56 2.89 -5.70
N PHE A 54 9.33 2.43 -5.76
CA PHE A 54 8.30 2.75 -6.76
C PHE A 54 8.54 2.15 -8.16
N MET A 55 9.62 1.46 -8.39
CA MET A 55 9.85 0.78 -9.66
C MET A 55 9.06 -0.53 -9.73
N ALA A 56 8.33 -0.74 -10.83
CA ALA A 56 7.79 -2.04 -11.20
C ALA A 56 8.73 -2.69 -12.22
N VAL A 57 9.17 -3.89 -11.91
CA VAL A 57 10.22 -4.59 -12.64
C VAL A 57 9.89 -6.05 -12.85
N ASP A 58 10.34 -6.60 -13.97
CA ASP A 58 10.48 -8.03 -14.17
C ASP A 58 11.87 -8.42 -13.69
N VAL A 59 11.94 -9.26 -12.67
CA VAL A 59 13.17 -9.59 -11.95
C VAL A 59 13.45 -11.07 -11.94
N GLN A 60 14.70 -11.45 -12.21
CA GLN A 60 15.18 -12.81 -12.09
C GLN A 60 15.99 -12.95 -10.79
N PHE A 61 15.64 -13.95 -10.02
CA PHE A 61 16.29 -14.32 -8.77
C PHE A 61 17.03 -15.64 -8.89
N HIS A 62 18.13 -15.71 -8.17
CA HIS A 62 18.82 -16.95 -7.85
C HIS A 62 18.58 -17.22 -6.36
N THR A 63 17.94 -18.33 -6.03
CA THR A 63 17.57 -18.68 -4.66
C THR A 63 18.79 -18.74 -3.75
N GLY A 64 18.73 -18.03 -2.63
CA GLY A 64 19.78 -18.03 -1.62
C GLY A 64 19.93 -19.38 -0.92
N ARG A 65 21.15 -19.70 -0.50
CA ARG A 65 21.39 -20.88 0.34
C ARG A 65 21.01 -20.52 1.78
N SER A 66 19.97 -21.14 2.30
CA SER A 66 19.60 -21.06 3.71
C SER A 66 19.33 -22.47 4.24
N PRO A 67 19.70 -22.78 5.48
CA PRO A 67 19.33 -24.05 6.12
C PRO A 67 17.81 -24.16 6.35
N ARG A 68 17.07 -23.05 6.25
CA ARG A 68 15.60 -23.02 6.32
C ARG A 68 15.03 -22.49 5.01
N PRO A 69 14.10 -23.21 4.33
CA PRO A 69 13.43 -22.70 3.16
C PRO A 69 12.78 -21.32 3.43
N GLY A 70 12.94 -20.37 2.49
CA GLY A 70 12.36 -19.03 2.61
C GLY A 70 13.05 -18.06 3.56
N MET A 71 14.12 -18.43 4.27
CA MET A 71 14.81 -17.54 5.19
C MET A 71 16.13 -16.96 4.64
N GLY A 72 16.53 -17.27 3.42
CA GLY A 72 17.72 -16.75 2.78
C GLY A 72 17.45 -15.48 1.98
N LEU A 73 18.49 -14.64 1.82
CA LEU A 73 18.44 -13.57 0.83
C LEU A 73 18.69 -14.17 -0.55
N ASP A 74 17.79 -13.94 -1.47
CA ASP A 74 17.99 -14.28 -2.87
C ASP A 74 19.01 -13.34 -3.54
N THR A 75 19.56 -13.72 -4.67
CA THR A 75 20.44 -12.84 -5.44
C THR A 75 19.71 -12.39 -6.69
N VAL A 76 19.61 -11.07 -6.90
CA VAL A 76 19.09 -10.48 -8.12
C VAL A 76 20.10 -10.66 -9.26
N THR A 77 19.69 -11.33 -10.33
CA THR A 77 20.54 -11.63 -11.48
C THR A 77 20.25 -10.76 -12.69
N GLN A 78 18.97 -10.53 -12.99
CA GLN A 78 18.50 -9.68 -14.10
C GLN A 78 17.33 -8.82 -13.64
N VAL A 79 17.19 -7.64 -14.23
CA VAL A 79 16.08 -6.70 -13.97
C VAL A 79 15.74 -5.97 -15.25
N GLU A 80 14.46 -6.01 -15.61
CA GLU A 80 13.87 -5.21 -16.69
C GLU A 80 12.77 -4.31 -16.15
N THR A 81 12.60 -3.12 -16.71
CA THR A 81 11.58 -2.18 -16.24
C THR A 81 10.23 -2.51 -16.86
N ILE A 82 9.20 -2.72 -16.04
CA ILE A 82 7.79 -2.80 -16.44
C ILE A 82 7.15 -1.41 -16.33
N GLY A 83 7.36 -0.71 -15.19
CA GLY A 83 6.82 0.62 -14.94
C GLY A 83 7.81 1.49 -14.16
N ALA A 84 8.17 2.65 -14.73
CA ALA A 84 9.13 3.60 -14.16
C ALA A 84 8.40 4.70 -13.36
N TYR A 85 7.59 4.34 -12.36
CA TYR A 85 6.78 5.29 -11.61
C TYR A 85 7.61 6.22 -10.73
N ALA A 86 8.82 5.79 -10.32
CA ALA A 86 9.70 6.52 -9.42
C ALA A 86 9.95 7.96 -9.87
N ARG A 87 10.17 8.20 -11.18
CA ARG A 87 10.47 9.53 -11.71
C ARG A 87 9.31 10.50 -11.52
N ALA A 88 8.09 10.11 -11.88
CA ALA A 88 6.91 10.96 -11.79
C ALA A 88 6.54 11.22 -10.33
N ILE A 89 6.56 10.17 -9.50
CA ILE A 89 6.20 10.25 -8.08
C ILE A 89 7.19 11.13 -7.31
N SER A 90 8.51 11.04 -7.59
CA SER A 90 9.53 11.81 -6.85
C SER A 90 9.58 13.30 -7.19
N GLN A 91 8.87 13.75 -8.23
CA GLN A 91 8.82 15.17 -8.61
C GLN A 91 7.79 15.99 -7.83
N ASP A 92 6.91 15.33 -7.10
CA ASP A 92 5.83 15.95 -6.34
C ASP A 92 5.84 15.42 -4.91
N TYR A 93 5.82 16.33 -3.93
CA TYR A 93 5.90 15.95 -2.51
C TYR A 93 4.67 15.17 -2.04
N GLY A 94 3.48 15.57 -2.47
CA GLY A 94 2.22 14.87 -2.14
C GLY A 94 2.20 13.45 -2.68
N MET A 95 2.57 13.26 -3.95
CA MET A 95 2.67 11.93 -4.56
C MET A 95 3.77 11.07 -3.90
N TYR A 96 4.94 11.69 -3.60
CA TYR A 96 6.03 10.98 -2.95
C TYR A 96 5.64 10.47 -1.56
N THR A 97 5.01 11.29 -0.76
CA THR A 97 4.55 10.91 0.59
C THR A 97 3.45 9.87 0.52
N ALA A 98 2.44 10.05 -0.35
CA ALA A 98 1.38 9.07 -0.58
C ALA A 98 1.95 7.72 -1.03
N GLY A 99 2.79 7.70 -2.05
CA GLY A 99 3.45 6.49 -2.54
C GLY A 99 4.29 5.79 -1.47
N THR A 100 5.02 6.57 -0.65
CA THR A 100 5.84 6.02 0.45
C THR A 100 4.96 5.31 1.50
N VAL A 101 3.80 5.88 1.84
CA VAL A 101 2.83 5.22 2.74
C VAL A 101 2.29 3.93 2.11
N MET A 102 1.99 3.96 0.80
CA MET A 102 1.50 2.76 0.10
C MET A 102 2.54 1.63 0.13
N LEU A 103 3.82 1.93 -0.14
CA LEU A 103 4.90 0.93 -0.05
C LEU A 103 5.07 0.39 1.38
N GLU A 104 5.00 1.27 2.39
CA GLU A 104 5.10 0.86 3.80
C GLU A 104 3.91 0.00 4.21
N ALA A 105 2.69 0.34 3.79
CA ALA A 105 1.50 -0.45 4.06
C ALA A 105 1.57 -1.84 3.41
N ALA A 106 2.00 -1.92 2.15
CA ALA A 106 2.20 -3.19 1.45
C ALA A 106 3.23 -4.09 2.16
N ASP A 107 4.39 -3.53 2.58
CA ASP A 107 5.42 -4.27 3.31
C ASP A 107 4.91 -4.85 4.63
N ARG A 108 3.94 -4.19 5.27
CA ARG A 108 3.35 -4.63 6.53
C ARG A 108 2.21 -5.63 6.36
N LEU A 109 1.34 -5.40 5.38
CA LEU A 109 0.19 -6.26 5.10
C LEU A 109 0.62 -7.63 4.60
N VAL A 110 1.69 -7.69 3.79
CA VAL A 110 2.31 -8.95 3.37
C VAL A 110 3.43 -9.28 4.34
N ALA A 111 3.08 -9.80 5.51
CA ALA A 111 4.03 -10.00 6.61
C ALA A 111 5.01 -11.16 6.32
N GLN A 112 4.54 -12.25 5.74
CA GLN A 112 5.34 -13.44 5.49
C GLN A 112 6.09 -13.35 4.15
N GLU A 113 7.34 -13.82 4.15
CA GLU A 113 8.13 -13.94 2.92
C GLU A 113 7.75 -15.22 2.16
N HIS A 114 7.80 -15.15 0.84
CA HIS A 114 7.46 -16.26 -0.07
C HIS A 114 6.02 -16.80 0.06
N GLU A 115 5.09 -15.98 0.54
CA GLU A 115 3.67 -16.27 0.55
C GLU A 115 2.96 -15.41 -0.50
N PRO A 116 2.36 -16.02 -1.55
CA PRO A 116 1.70 -15.28 -2.62
C PRO A 116 0.61 -14.34 -2.13
N SER A 117 0.60 -13.12 -2.64
CA SER A 117 -0.41 -12.10 -2.33
C SER A 117 -0.77 -11.29 -3.57
N VAL A 118 -1.32 -11.98 -4.58
CA VAL A 118 -1.57 -11.45 -5.93
C VAL A 118 -2.48 -10.22 -5.90
N GLN A 119 -3.50 -10.20 -5.05
CA GLN A 119 -4.40 -9.07 -4.93
C GLN A 119 -3.70 -7.82 -4.37
N GLN A 120 -2.84 -7.98 -3.37
CA GLN A 120 -2.02 -6.87 -2.83
C GLN A 120 -1.04 -6.34 -3.88
N TYR A 121 -0.44 -7.23 -4.68
CA TYR A 121 0.43 -6.84 -5.78
C TYR A 121 -0.30 -5.95 -6.79
N TRP A 122 -1.44 -6.39 -7.32
CA TRP A 122 -2.19 -5.63 -8.32
C TRP A 122 -2.74 -4.32 -7.76
N LEU A 123 -3.16 -4.32 -6.50
CA LEU A 123 -3.65 -3.10 -5.85
C LEU A 123 -2.55 -2.06 -5.71
N LEU A 124 -1.34 -2.47 -5.29
CA LEU A 124 -0.19 -1.58 -5.19
C LEU A 124 0.25 -1.08 -6.58
N ALA A 125 0.34 -1.97 -7.57
CA ALA A 125 0.70 -1.61 -8.94
C ALA A 125 -0.27 -0.58 -9.52
N GLY A 126 -1.59 -0.80 -9.36
CA GLY A 126 -2.63 0.12 -9.79
C GLY A 126 -2.55 1.48 -9.11
N GLY A 127 -2.33 1.49 -7.79
CA GLY A 127 -2.20 2.73 -7.03
C GLY A 127 -0.96 3.56 -7.40
N LEU A 128 0.21 2.93 -7.55
CA LEU A 128 1.43 3.62 -8.01
C LEU A 128 1.28 4.16 -9.43
N ARG A 129 0.61 3.41 -10.30
CA ARG A 129 0.29 3.86 -11.64
C ARG A 129 -0.62 5.09 -11.59
N ALA A 130 -1.73 5.05 -10.83
CA ALA A 130 -2.66 6.17 -10.68
C ALA A 130 -1.96 7.44 -10.17
N LEU A 131 -1.06 7.31 -9.16
CA LEU A 131 -0.23 8.43 -8.71
C LEU A 131 0.64 8.98 -9.84
N SER A 132 1.31 8.12 -10.60
CA SER A 132 2.22 8.55 -11.66
C SER A 132 1.52 9.22 -12.85
N GLU A 133 0.31 8.84 -13.16
CA GLU A 133 -0.53 9.37 -14.23
C GLU A 133 -1.25 10.67 -13.84
N ARG A 134 -1.33 11.00 -12.54
CA ARG A 134 -1.92 12.24 -11.99
C ARG A 134 -3.40 12.46 -12.37
N HIS A 135 -4.14 11.38 -12.58
CA HIS A 135 -5.55 11.47 -12.94
C HIS A 135 -6.44 11.86 -11.75
N HIS A 136 -5.98 11.57 -10.52
CA HIS A 136 -6.71 11.80 -9.28
C HIS A 136 -5.82 12.51 -8.25
N ASP A 137 -6.44 13.13 -7.25
CA ASP A 137 -5.74 13.70 -6.11
C ASP A 137 -4.93 12.63 -5.36
N ALA A 138 -3.68 12.94 -5.00
CA ALA A 138 -2.78 11.97 -4.37
C ALA A 138 -3.29 11.45 -3.01
N GLY A 139 -4.00 12.29 -2.26
CA GLY A 139 -4.63 11.89 -0.99
C GLY A 139 -5.79 10.91 -1.20
N LEU A 140 -6.63 11.14 -2.22
CA LEU A 140 -7.71 10.23 -2.57
C LEU A 140 -7.18 8.87 -3.04
N VAL A 141 -6.11 8.87 -3.86
CA VAL A 141 -5.45 7.62 -4.30
C VAL A 141 -4.91 6.85 -3.10
N LEU A 142 -4.25 7.53 -2.16
CA LEU A 142 -3.74 6.92 -0.94
C LEU A 142 -4.86 6.34 -0.09
N ASP A 143 -5.92 7.11 0.17
CA ASP A 143 -7.02 6.69 1.04
C ASP A 143 -7.78 5.49 0.43
N SER A 144 -8.05 5.53 -0.90
CA SER A 144 -8.61 4.38 -1.62
C SER A 144 -7.72 3.14 -1.54
N TYR A 145 -6.41 3.33 -1.75
CA TYR A 145 -5.45 2.22 -1.64
C TYR A 145 -5.48 1.60 -0.23
N LEU A 146 -5.41 2.40 0.83
CA LEU A 146 -5.37 1.91 2.21
C LEU A 146 -6.65 1.14 2.57
N LEU A 147 -7.84 1.68 2.25
CA LEU A 147 -9.11 1.00 2.49
C LEU A 147 -9.19 -0.35 1.77
N ARG A 148 -8.82 -0.38 0.51
CA ARG A 148 -8.87 -1.60 -0.31
C ARG A 148 -7.80 -2.61 0.08
N ALA A 149 -6.59 -2.15 0.45
CA ALA A 149 -5.53 -3.03 0.93
C ALA A 149 -5.87 -3.69 2.26
N LEU A 150 -6.51 -2.96 3.17
CA LEU A 150 -7.05 -3.49 4.42
C LEU A 150 -8.21 -4.46 4.17
N ALA A 151 -9.09 -4.16 3.21
CA ALA A 151 -10.18 -5.07 2.83
C ALA A 151 -9.65 -6.40 2.28
N VAL A 152 -8.65 -6.37 1.41
CA VAL A 152 -7.95 -7.58 0.89
C VAL A 152 -7.30 -8.38 2.03
N ALA A 153 -6.82 -7.70 3.06
CA ALA A 153 -6.24 -8.35 4.25
C ALA A 153 -7.28 -8.90 5.24
N GLY A 154 -8.59 -8.78 4.93
CA GLY A 154 -9.68 -9.28 5.78
C GLY A 154 -10.24 -8.24 6.76
N TRP A 155 -9.83 -6.98 6.67
CA TRP A 155 -10.30 -5.87 7.51
C TRP A 155 -11.10 -4.84 6.69
N ALA A 156 -12.10 -5.32 5.93
CA ALA A 156 -12.97 -4.45 5.17
C ALA A 156 -13.84 -3.60 6.09
N PRO A 157 -13.79 -2.25 6.01
CA PRO A 157 -14.72 -1.42 6.77
C PRO A 157 -16.13 -1.49 6.20
N SER A 158 -17.14 -1.43 7.06
CA SER A 158 -18.54 -1.22 6.66
C SER A 158 -18.89 0.26 6.73
N PHE A 159 -19.43 0.83 5.64
CA PHE A 159 -19.87 2.23 5.59
C PHE A 159 -21.38 2.38 5.45
N GLU A 160 -22.08 1.33 5.07
CA GLU A 160 -23.54 1.32 4.84
C GLU A 160 -24.24 0.68 6.02
N ASP A 161 -23.99 -0.60 6.26
CA ASP A 161 -24.62 -1.35 7.33
C ASP A 161 -23.86 -1.23 8.65
N CYS A 162 -24.55 -1.48 9.75
CA CYS A 162 -23.92 -1.52 11.06
C CYS A 162 -22.88 -2.63 11.15
N ALA A 163 -21.61 -2.29 11.31
CA ALA A 163 -20.48 -3.23 11.37
C ALA A 163 -20.62 -4.28 12.50
N ARG A 164 -21.44 -4.02 13.52
CA ARG A 164 -21.64 -4.94 14.64
C ARG A 164 -22.84 -5.88 14.49
N CYS A 165 -23.98 -5.39 14.03
CA CYS A 165 -25.22 -6.18 14.01
C CYS A 165 -25.84 -6.32 12.62
N GLY A 166 -25.27 -5.71 11.58
CA GLY A 166 -25.77 -5.79 10.22
C GLY A 166 -27.06 -5.00 9.98
N GLU A 167 -27.50 -4.13 10.91
CA GLU A 167 -28.66 -3.26 10.69
C GLU A 167 -28.44 -2.40 9.47
N PRO A 168 -29.36 -2.38 8.47
CA PRO A 168 -29.22 -1.53 7.29
C PRO A 168 -29.16 -0.04 7.65
N GLY A 169 -28.30 0.70 6.93
CA GLY A 169 -28.15 2.15 7.11
C GLY A 169 -29.25 2.98 6.46
N PRO A 170 -29.06 4.31 6.40
CA PRO A 170 -27.82 5.03 6.71
C PRO A 170 -27.54 5.19 8.19
N HIS A 171 -26.27 5.13 8.58
CA HIS A 171 -25.80 5.37 9.94
C HIS A 171 -24.98 6.66 10.01
N HIS A 172 -24.99 7.33 11.20
CA HIS A 172 -24.32 8.62 11.42
C HIS A 172 -23.17 8.52 12.44
N SER A 173 -22.73 7.33 12.76
CA SER A 173 -21.62 7.11 13.67
C SER A 173 -20.66 6.08 13.11
N PHE A 174 -19.36 6.32 13.31
CA PHE A 174 -18.27 5.45 12.88
C PHE A 174 -17.40 5.08 14.08
N ASN A 175 -17.03 3.81 14.17
CA ASN A 175 -16.12 3.35 15.20
C ASN A 175 -15.06 2.40 14.60
N VAL A 176 -13.80 2.78 14.75
CA VAL A 176 -12.65 2.04 14.20
C VAL A 176 -12.60 0.61 14.76
N ALA A 177 -12.75 0.46 16.10
CA ALA A 177 -12.65 -0.85 16.75
C ALA A 177 -13.82 -1.78 16.42
N GLN A 178 -14.96 -1.23 15.99
CA GLN A 178 -16.10 -2.01 15.51
C GLN A 178 -16.01 -2.34 14.01
N GLY A 179 -15.03 -1.76 13.30
CA GLY A 179 -14.85 -2.02 11.87
C GLY A 179 -15.70 -1.16 10.94
N GLY A 180 -16.29 -0.04 11.41
CA GLY A 180 -17.07 0.80 10.50
C GLY A 180 -18.21 1.59 11.11
N ALA A 181 -19.27 1.77 10.30
CA ALA A 181 -20.53 2.41 10.69
C ALA A 181 -21.23 1.64 11.83
N VAL A 182 -21.84 2.34 12.76
CA VAL A 182 -22.57 1.72 13.88
C VAL A 182 -23.92 2.38 14.09
N CYS A 183 -24.93 1.56 14.29
CA CYS A 183 -26.29 2.02 14.62
C CYS A 183 -26.36 2.59 16.06
N PRO A 184 -27.40 3.36 16.40
CA PRO A 184 -27.53 3.95 17.75
C PRO A 184 -27.47 2.93 18.91
N ARG A 185 -27.95 1.70 18.68
CA ARG A 185 -27.92 0.62 19.68
C ARG A 185 -26.53 0.02 19.88
N CYS A 186 -25.71 0.02 18.82
CA CYS A 186 -24.39 -0.60 18.84
C CYS A 186 -23.26 0.40 19.07
N ARG A 187 -23.57 1.70 19.07
CA ARG A 187 -22.59 2.80 19.18
C ARG A 187 -21.86 2.77 20.54
N PRO A 188 -20.55 2.47 20.56
CA PRO A 188 -19.77 2.55 21.79
C PRO A 188 -19.27 3.98 22.05
N PRO A 189 -18.82 4.28 23.30
CA PRO A 189 -18.09 5.52 23.57
C PRO A 189 -16.88 5.68 22.65
N GLY A 190 -16.55 6.94 22.28
CA GLY A 190 -15.43 7.24 21.38
C GLY A 190 -15.74 7.05 19.90
N SER A 191 -17.01 6.78 19.52
CA SER A 191 -17.43 6.82 18.11
C SER A 191 -17.44 8.25 17.60
N THR A 192 -16.95 8.46 16.37
CA THR A 192 -17.05 9.73 15.65
C THR A 192 -18.42 9.83 14.94
N ALA A 193 -18.78 11.04 14.50
CA ALA A 193 -19.99 11.30 13.74
C ALA A 193 -19.62 12.06 12.44
N PRO A 194 -19.07 11.37 11.44
CA PRO A 194 -18.71 11.98 10.17
C PRO A 194 -19.93 12.53 9.44
N ALA A 195 -19.72 13.54 8.57
CA ALA A 195 -20.77 14.02 7.69
C ALA A 195 -21.26 12.90 6.74
N PRO A 196 -22.55 12.90 6.33
CA PRO A 196 -23.08 11.92 5.38
C PRO A 196 -22.26 11.87 4.06
N GLU A 197 -21.81 13.01 3.58
CA GLU A 197 -20.96 13.12 2.39
C GLU A 197 -19.60 12.46 2.58
N THR A 198 -19.08 12.47 3.81
CA THR A 198 -17.84 11.75 4.16
C THR A 198 -18.04 10.24 4.14
N PHE A 199 -19.18 9.73 4.60
CA PHE A 199 -19.53 8.31 4.47
C PHE A 199 -19.63 7.91 3.00
N ALA A 200 -20.32 8.71 2.17
CA ALA A 200 -20.44 8.48 0.73
C ALA A 200 -19.06 8.44 0.05
N LEU A 201 -18.17 9.39 0.40
CA LEU A 201 -16.81 9.41 -0.11
C LEU A 201 -16.01 8.16 0.32
N LEU A 202 -16.07 7.75 1.57
CA LEU A 202 -15.37 6.55 2.06
C LEU A 202 -15.86 5.28 1.34
N SER A 203 -17.17 5.16 1.11
CA SER A 203 -17.76 4.07 0.34
C SER A 203 -17.27 4.08 -1.12
N SER A 204 -17.25 5.24 -1.77
CA SER A 204 -16.74 5.42 -3.14
C SER A 204 -15.26 5.05 -3.25
N LEU A 205 -14.42 5.49 -2.30
CA LEU A 205 -12.99 5.17 -2.28
C LEU A 205 -12.75 3.66 -2.11
N LEU A 206 -13.54 2.99 -1.28
CA LEU A 206 -13.47 1.54 -1.10
C LEU A 206 -13.91 0.79 -2.37
N ALA A 207 -14.98 1.25 -3.01
CA ALA A 207 -15.50 0.67 -4.25
C ALA A 207 -14.62 0.98 -5.48
N GLY A 208 -13.83 2.06 -5.43
CA GLY A 208 -13.07 2.57 -6.58
C GLY A 208 -13.92 3.40 -7.55
N ASP A 209 -15.01 4.02 -7.05
CA ASP A 209 -15.81 4.98 -7.77
C ASP A 209 -15.13 6.36 -7.76
N TRP A 210 -14.35 6.59 -8.80
CA TRP A 210 -13.57 7.81 -8.95
C TRP A 210 -14.40 9.02 -9.36
N GLU A 211 -15.53 8.83 -10.05
CA GLU A 211 -16.42 9.92 -10.42
C GLU A 211 -16.94 10.64 -9.17
N THR A 212 -17.46 9.89 -8.23
CA THR A 212 -17.92 10.42 -6.93
C THR A 212 -16.77 10.93 -6.08
N ALA A 213 -15.65 10.23 -6.04
CA ALA A 213 -14.50 10.61 -5.21
C ALA A 213 -13.88 11.94 -5.66
N ASP A 214 -13.68 12.15 -6.96
CA ASP A 214 -13.08 13.37 -7.51
C ASP A 214 -14.01 14.58 -7.38
N ALA A 215 -15.33 14.38 -7.40
CA ALA A 215 -16.32 15.43 -7.19
C ALA A 215 -16.47 15.87 -5.73
N SER A 216 -15.82 15.18 -4.77
CA SER A 216 -15.96 15.44 -3.34
C SER A 216 -15.33 16.77 -2.91
N ASP A 217 -15.91 17.39 -1.86
CA ASP A 217 -15.41 18.63 -1.28
C ASP A 217 -14.14 18.38 -0.42
N VAL A 218 -13.23 19.35 -0.41
CA VAL A 218 -11.97 19.31 0.36
C VAL A 218 -12.20 19.04 1.85
N ARG A 219 -13.27 19.57 2.43
CA ARG A 219 -13.62 19.35 3.84
C ARG A 219 -13.88 17.87 4.11
N HIS A 220 -14.66 17.22 3.24
CA HIS A 220 -14.99 15.79 3.38
C HIS A 220 -13.79 14.90 3.08
N ARG A 221 -12.90 15.31 2.16
CA ARG A 221 -11.61 14.64 1.93
C ARG A 221 -10.74 14.64 3.18
N LYS A 222 -10.61 15.77 3.88
CA LYS A 222 -9.85 15.86 5.14
C LYS A 222 -10.43 14.98 6.23
N GLU A 223 -11.75 14.99 6.38
CA GLU A 223 -12.44 14.15 7.38
C GLU A 223 -12.27 12.66 7.05
N ALA A 224 -12.47 12.25 5.80
CA ALA A 224 -12.27 10.89 5.32
C ALA A 224 -10.83 10.42 5.54
N SER A 225 -9.84 11.23 5.15
CA SER A 225 -8.41 10.93 5.34
C SER A 225 -8.04 10.73 6.81
N GLY A 226 -8.63 11.50 7.74
CA GLY A 226 -8.48 11.30 9.18
C GLY A 226 -9.01 9.94 9.64
N ILE A 227 -10.17 9.53 9.15
CA ILE A 227 -10.79 8.23 9.44
C ILE A 227 -9.95 7.08 8.88
N VAL A 228 -9.53 7.18 7.62
CA VAL A 228 -8.68 6.16 6.97
C VAL A 228 -7.35 6.00 7.71
N ALA A 229 -6.75 7.11 8.16
CA ALA A 229 -5.53 7.05 8.97
C ALA A 229 -5.74 6.34 10.30
N ALA A 230 -6.80 6.68 11.03
CA ALA A 230 -7.11 6.04 12.30
C ALA A 230 -7.42 4.54 12.12
N TYR A 231 -8.14 4.20 11.05
CA TYR A 231 -8.46 2.82 10.70
C TYR A 231 -7.20 2.01 10.36
N GLY A 232 -6.35 2.54 9.49
CA GLY A 232 -5.07 1.92 9.13
C GLY A 232 -4.13 1.74 10.33
N GLN A 233 -4.04 2.73 11.21
CA GLN A 233 -3.22 2.63 12.42
C GLN A 233 -3.71 1.53 13.38
N TYR A 234 -5.02 1.38 13.52
CA TYR A 234 -5.61 0.39 14.40
C TYR A 234 -5.34 -1.04 13.92
N TYR A 235 -5.60 -1.33 12.65
CA TYR A 235 -5.49 -2.68 12.10
C TYR A 235 -4.07 -3.10 11.73
N LEU A 236 -3.15 -2.17 11.48
CA LEU A 236 -1.75 -2.49 11.22
C LEU A 236 -0.90 -2.64 12.49
N GLU A 237 -1.51 -2.62 13.68
CA GLU A 237 -0.90 -2.78 15.01
C GLU A 237 0.34 -1.89 15.30
N ARG A 238 0.84 -1.19 14.31
CA ARG A 238 1.99 -0.28 14.38
C ARG A 238 1.71 0.95 13.55
N THR A 239 1.99 2.11 14.08
CA THR A 239 1.88 3.38 13.36
C THR A 239 2.70 3.33 12.07
N LEU A 240 2.06 3.57 10.92
CA LEU A 240 2.73 3.78 9.65
C LEU A 240 3.62 5.02 9.80
N ARG A 241 4.94 4.85 9.72
CA ARG A 241 5.90 5.93 9.98
C ARG A 241 5.80 7.04 8.93
N SER A 242 5.60 6.64 7.69
CA SER A 242 5.47 7.55 6.55
C SER A 242 4.15 8.33 6.52
N LEU A 243 3.12 7.86 7.23
CA LEU A 243 1.82 8.54 7.29
C LEU A 243 1.89 9.96 7.89
N LYS A 244 2.89 10.22 8.74
CA LYS A 244 3.16 11.55 9.31
C LYS A 244 3.69 12.55 8.29
N MET A 245 4.14 12.09 7.13
CA MET A 245 4.69 12.94 6.05
C MET A 245 3.58 13.43 5.10
N VAL A 246 2.41 12.81 5.14
CA VAL A 246 1.28 13.20 4.28
C VAL A 246 0.60 14.42 4.87
N GLU A 247 0.51 15.48 4.10
CA GLU A 247 -0.31 16.66 4.45
C GLU A 247 -1.80 16.30 4.36
N ARG A 248 -2.56 16.60 5.42
CA ARG A 248 -3.98 16.22 5.58
C ARG A 248 -4.85 17.41 5.92
#